data_4c69d8bd7b204a6a7b1743a87a8ab75f
#
_entry.id   4c69d8bd7b204a6a7b1743a87a8ab75f
#
_cell.length_a   1.000
_cell.length_b   1.000
_cell.length_c   1.000
_cell.angle_alpha   90.00
_cell.angle_beta   90.00
_cell.angle_gamma   90.00
#
_symmetry.space_group_name_H-M   'P 1'
#
loop_
_entity.id
_entity.type
_entity.pdbx_description
1 polymer ?
#
loop_
_entity_poly.entity_id
_entity_poly.type
_entity_poly.pdbx_seq_one_letter_code
_entity_poly.pdbx_strand_id
1 'polypeptide(L)'
;MLGSYLVILWLITFSIVSYFLCSFLKINTALLRTIFIWSFLMVFVYIIELMLLFKYEYLENKGKHYYANKNCYWSEHNSVYDMFSYKMYMDLYADYSLCDKRYCENITNNEGNRFVLLGEIIHSLFCIVMTTIILYFYFFNFNELYIYLSAIIFSAIQFALIVWYLASVFLEMKFVNNEQFWFPPLLWNLPWVIIPLYIIYYGLFEICKIKLPDTVSL
;
A
#
# COMPACT_ATOMS: atom_id res chain seq x y z
N MET A 1 8.69 -10.80 -20.32
CA MET A 1 9.08 -9.47 -19.82
C MET A 1 9.57 -9.62 -18.40
N LEU A 2 10.61 -8.92 -17.97
CA LEU A 2 11.06 -8.99 -16.56
C LEU A 2 9.98 -8.46 -15.62
N GLY A 3 9.89 -9.03 -14.41
CA GLY A 3 8.90 -8.63 -13.40
C GLY A 3 8.95 -7.15 -13.05
N SER A 4 10.16 -6.55 -13.00
CA SER A 4 10.35 -5.11 -12.81
C SER A 4 9.61 -4.24 -13.82
N TYR A 5 9.65 -4.61 -15.10
CA TYR A 5 8.93 -3.87 -16.14
C TYR A 5 7.41 -4.02 -16.03
N LEU A 6 6.92 -5.17 -15.56
CA LEU A 6 5.49 -5.37 -15.32
C LEU A 6 4.96 -4.46 -14.23
N VAL A 7 5.69 -4.33 -13.12
CA VAL A 7 5.30 -3.43 -12.02
C VAL A 7 5.31 -1.97 -12.48
N ILE A 8 6.34 -1.55 -13.22
CA ILE A 8 6.40 -0.21 -13.78
C ILE A 8 5.24 0.05 -14.74
N LEU A 9 4.95 -0.90 -15.63
CA LEU A 9 3.83 -0.79 -16.58
C LEU A 9 2.49 -0.68 -15.84
N TRP A 10 2.30 -1.45 -14.77
CA TRP A 10 1.11 -1.39 -13.93
C TRP A 10 0.96 0.00 -13.28
N LEU A 11 2.03 0.54 -12.67
CA LEU A 11 2.03 1.87 -12.06
C LEU A 11 1.71 2.97 -13.08
N ILE A 12 2.31 2.90 -14.28
CA ILE A 12 2.03 3.85 -15.36
C ILE A 12 0.57 3.78 -15.79
N THR A 13 0.05 2.58 -16.01
CA THR A 13 -1.35 2.36 -16.43
C THR A 13 -2.32 2.93 -15.39
N PHE A 14 -2.10 2.63 -14.11
CA PHE A 14 -2.90 3.18 -13.00
C PHE A 14 -2.83 4.70 -12.92
N SER A 15 -1.64 5.26 -13.09
CA SER A 15 -1.46 6.73 -13.06
C SER A 15 -2.23 7.40 -14.20
N ILE A 16 -2.18 6.85 -15.40
CA ILE A 16 -2.90 7.35 -16.57
C ILE A 16 -4.42 7.27 -16.32
N VAL A 17 -4.95 6.11 -15.91
CA VAL A 17 -6.37 5.92 -15.62
C VAL A 17 -6.84 6.90 -14.55
N SER A 18 -6.09 7.02 -13.45
CA SER A 18 -6.40 7.93 -12.35
C SER A 18 -6.41 9.38 -12.79
N TYR A 19 -5.48 9.79 -13.66
CA TYR A 19 -5.44 11.15 -14.21
C TYR A 19 -6.68 11.45 -15.05
N PHE A 20 -7.11 10.53 -15.92
CA PHE A 20 -8.34 10.69 -16.69
C PHE A 20 -9.58 10.75 -15.79
N LEU A 21 -9.65 9.91 -14.75
CA LEU A 21 -10.74 9.96 -13.77
C LEU A 21 -10.77 11.31 -13.02
N CYS A 22 -9.62 11.83 -12.59
CA CYS A 22 -9.54 13.17 -11.99
C CYS A 22 -10.09 14.27 -12.91
N SER A 23 -9.77 14.18 -14.21
CA SER A 23 -10.25 15.13 -15.21
C SER A 23 -11.76 15.00 -15.42
N PHE A 24 -12.27 13.78 -15.49
CA PHE A 24 -13.71 13.50 -15.63
C PHE A 24 -14.50 14.01 -14.42
N LEU A 25 -13.99 13.78 -13.20
CA LEU A 25 -14.60 14.24 -11.95
C LEU A 25 -14.36 15.74 -11.68
N LYS A 26 -13.66 16.45 -12.58
CA LYS A 26 -13.34 17.88 -12.45
C LYS A 26 -12.60 18.23 -11.15
N ILE A 27 -11.73 17.34 -10.70
CA ILE A 27 -10.90 17.56 -9.50
C ILE A 27 -9.82 18.58 -9.84
N ASN A 28 -9.87 19.77 -9.25
CA ASN A 28 -9.10 20.93 -9.71
C ASN A 28 -7.82 21.18 -8.92
N THR A 29 -7.77 20.82 -7.62
CA THR A 29 -6.58 21.10 -6.81
C THR A 29 -5.58 19.96 -6.82
N ALA A 30 -4.30 20.28 -6.71
CA ALA A 30 -3.24 19.28 -6.67
C ALA A 30 -3.39 18.30 -5.49
N LEU A 31 -3.77 18.83 -4.32
CA LEU A 31 -3.99 18.02 -3.12
C LEU A 31 -5.15 17.03 -3.32
N LEU A 32 -6.30 17.49 -3.79
CA LEU A 32 -7.46 16.61 -4.04
C LEU A 32 -7.14 15.55 -5.10
N ARG A 33 -6.39 15.90 -6.15
CA ARG A 33 -5.91 14.91 -7.13
C ARG A 33 -5.00 13.86 -6.48
N THR A 34 -4.06 14.29 -5.65
CA THR A 34 -3.17 13.37 -4.92
C THR A 34 -3.97 12.42 -4.02
N ILE A 35 -4.93 12.95 -3.24
CA ILE A 35 -5.79 12.14 -2.39
C ILE A 35 -6.59 11.13 -3.23
N PHE A 36 -7.18 11.56 -4.33
CA PHE A 36 -7.96 10.67 -5.21
C PHE A 36 -7.09 9.56 -5.81
N ILE A 37 -5.96 9.92 -6.44
CA ILE A 37 -5.05 8.97 -7.08
C ILE A 37 -4.52 7.98 -6.06
N TRP A 38 -4.11 8.47 -4.89
CA TRP A 38 -3.60 7.62 -3.83
C TRP A 38 -4.67 6.67 -3.29
N SER A 39 -5.87 7.16 -2.99
CA SER A 39 -6.97 6.32 -2.52
C SER A 39 -7.39 5.28 -3.56
N PHE A 40 -7.46 5.68 -4.84
CA PHE A 40 -7.80 4.77 -5.93
C PHE A 40 -6.77 3.65 -6.09
N LEU A 41 -5.49 3.98 -6.05
CA LEU A 41 -4.40 3.00 -6.09
C LEU A 41 -4.46 2.06 -4.87
N MET A 42 -4.65 2.62 -3.67
CA MET A 42 -4.62 1.88 -2.43
C MET A 42 -5.76 0.88 -2.29
N VAL A 43 -6.95 1.13 -2.84
CA VAL A 43 -8.02 0.11 -2.88
C VAL A 43 -7.53 -1.18 -3.51
N PHE A 44 -6.83 -1.08 -4.65
CA PHE A 44 -6.32 -2.27 -5.34
C PHE A 44 -5.19 -2.94 -4.58
N VAL A 45 -4.25 -2.16 -4.03
CA VAL A 45 -3.15 -2.70 -3.23
C VAL A 45 -3.70 -3.49 -2.05
N TYR A 46 -4.64 -2.94 -1.29
CA TYR A 46 -5.19 -3.61 -0.11
C TYR A 46 -6.07 -4.82 -0.45
N ILE A 47 -6.79 -4.80 -1.57
CA ILE A 47 -7.49 -6.01 -2.06
C ILE A 47 -6.48 -7.13 -2.35
N ILE A 48 -5.33 -6.78 -2.94
CA ILE A 48 -4.26 -7.73 -3.22
C ILE A 48 -3.66 -8.25 -1.90
N GLU A 49 -3.40 -7.37 -0.94
CA GLU A 49 -2.90 -7.76 0.39
C GLU A 49 -3.85 -8.72 1.12
N LEU A 50 -5.16 -8.54 0.99
CA LEU A 50 -6.11 -9.51 1.53
C LEU A 50 -6.00 -10.89 0.89
N MET A 51 -5.51 -11.00 -0.34
CA MET A 51 -5.26 -12.31 -0.97
C MET A 51 -4.13 -13.07 -0.26
N LEU A 52 -3.23 -12.41 0.48
CA LEU A 52 -2.23 -13.06 1.31
C LEU A 52 -2.87 -14.06 2.29
N LEU A 53 -4.04 -13.70 2.86
CA LEU A 53 -4.78 -14.57 3.75
C LEU A 53 -5.21 -15.87 3.07
N PHE A 54 -5.71 -15.78 1.82
CA PHE A 54 -6.27 -16.92 1.08
C PHE A 54 -5.22 -17.72 0.31
N LYS A 55 -4.05 -17.15 0.07
CA LYS A 55 -2.97 -17.73 -0.75
C LYS A 55 -1.67 -17.89 0.02
N TYR A 56 -1.74 -17.94 1.34
CA TYR A 56 -0.55 -18.03 2.19
C TYR A 56 0.32 -19.24 1.88
N GLU A 57 -0.28 -20.41 1.64
CA GLU A 57 0.45 -21.62 1.28
C GLU A 57 1.25 -21.44 -0.04
N TYR A 58 0.65 -20.79 -1.02
CA TYR A 58 1.34 -20.45 -2.26
C TYR A 58 2.51 -19.51 -2.01
N LEU A 59 2.30 -18.47 -1.21
CA LEU A 59 3.32 -17.49 -0.84
C LEU A 59 4.52 -18.16 -0.15
N GLU A 60 4.26 -19.04 0.83
CA GLU A 60 5.28 -19.79 1.56
C GLU A 60 6.11 -20.67 0.63
N ASN A 61 5.45 -21.45 -0.24
CA ASN A 61 6.12 -22.34 -1.17
C ASN A 61 6.98 -21.56 -2.18
N LYS A 62 6.46 -20.44 -2.69
CA LYS A 62 7.18 -19.60 -3.66
C LYS A 62 8.37 -18.88 -2.98
N GLY A 63 8.20 -18.38 -1.77
CA GLY A 63 9.28 -17.75 -0.99
C GLY A 63 10.41 -18.72 -0.70
N LYS A 64 10.09 -19.96 -0.29
CA LYS A 64 11.09 -21.05 -0.13
C LYS A 64 11.83 -21.35 -1.43
N HIS A 65 11.10 -21.38 -2.56
CA HIS A 65 11.70 -21.58 -3.88
C HIS A 65 12.69 -20.47 -4.24
N TYR A 66 12.33 -19.22 -4.03
CA TYR A 66 13.19 -18.08 -4.28
C TYR A 66 14.45 -18.13 -3.39
N TYR A 67 14.27 -18.41 -2.12
CA TYR A 67 15.39 -18.53 -1.19
C TYR A 67 16.37 -19.64 -1.56
N ALA A 68 15.86 -20.82 -1.90
CA ALA A 68 16.68 -21.99 -2.27
C ALA A 68 17.45 -21.78 -3.58
N ASN A 69 16.85 -21.13 -4.56
CA ASN A 69 17.44 -20.97 -5.91
C ASN A 69 18.12 -19.61 -6.11
N LYS A 70 18.15 -18.74 -5.10
CA LYS A 70 18.62 -17.34 -5.19
C LYS A 70 17.99 -16.57 -6.35
N ASN A 71 16.77 -16.93 -6.72
CA ASN A 71 15.97 -16.25 -7.71
C ASN A 71 15.15 -15.14 -7.04
N CYS A 72 14.64 -14.22 -7.84
CA CYS A 72 13.73 -13.19 -7.40
C CYS A 72 12.72 -12.86 -8.50
N TYR A 73 11.55 -12.37 -8.12
CA TYR A 73 10.49 -11.98 -9.05
C TYR A 73 10.98 -10.97 -10.09
N TRP A 74 11.83 -10.03 -9.70
CA TRP A 74 12.35 -8.98 -10.57
C TRP A 74 13.14 -9.49 -11.76
N SER A 75 13.75 -10.66 -11.65
CA SER A 75 14.52 -11.33 -12.70
C SER A 75 13.74 -12.40 -13.47
N GLU A 76 12.55 -12.79 -13.00
CA GLU A 76 11.72 -13.78 -13.70
C GLU A 76 11.10 -13.20 -14.97
N HIS A 77 11.01 -14.03 -16.01
CA HIS A 77 10.32 -13.70 -17.25
C HIS A 77 8.82 -13.99 -17.14
N ASN A 78 8.02 -12.93 -17.15
CA ASN A 78 6.57 -12.99 -17.01
C ASN A 78 5.87 -12.54 -18.30
N SER A 79 4.65 -13.02 -18.50
CA SER A 79 3.77 -12.53 -19.57
C SER A 79 3.17 -11.17 -19.18
N VAL A 80 2.81 -10.34 -20.17
CA VAL A 80 2.05 -9.10 -19.92
C VAL A 80 0.69 -9.40 -19.28
N TYR A 81 0.09 -10.55 -19.58
CA TYR A 81 -1.19 -10.96 -18.99
C TYR A 81 -1.08 -11.26 -17.50
N ASP A 82 0.11 -11.58 -16.99
CA ASP A 82 0.33 -11.82 -15.56
C ASP A 82 0.09 -10.55 -14.72
N MET A 83 0.14 -9.35 -15.34
CA MET A 83 -0.18 -8.08 -14.70
C MET A 83 -1.60 -8.03 -14.12
N PHE A 84 -2.53 -8.83 -14.66
CA PHE A 84 -3.90 -8.95 -14.18
C PHE A 84 -4.14 -10.20 -13.33
N SER A 85 -3.08 -10.95 -13.04
CA SER A 85 -3.15 -12.18 -12.27
C SER A 85 -2.76 -11.93 -10.80
N TYR A 86 -3.51 -12.56 -9.88
CA TYR A 86 -3.09 -12.59 -8.46
C TYR A 86 -1.68 -13.15 -8.29
N LYS A 87 -1.25 -14.02 -9.20
CA LYS A 87 0.06 -14.68 -9.15
C LYS A 87 1.19 -13.66 -9.15
N MET A 88 1.13 -12.64 -10.00
CA MET A 88 2.14 -11.57 -10.03
C MET A 88 2.34 -10.95 -8.65
N TYR A 89 1.26 -10.66 -7.96
CA TYR A 89 1.30 -10.01 -6.65
C TYR A 89 1.81 -10.93 -5.56
N MET A 90 1.41 -12.23 -5.61
CA MET A 90 1.92 -13.22 -4.67
C MET A 90 3.41 -13.48 -4.87
N ASP A 91 3.87 -13.51 -6.12
CA ASP A 91 5.30 -13.65 -6.43
C ASP A 91 6.10 -12.42 -5.97
N LEU A 92 5.53 -11.21 -6.06
CA LEU A 92 6.14 -9.98 -5.54
C LEU A 92 6.25 -10.03 -4.00
N TYR A 93 5.22 -10.49 -3.30
CA TYR A 93 5.29 -10.68 -1.84
C TYR A 93 6.22 -11.82 -1.45
N ALA A 94 6.32 -12.89 -2.25
CA ALA A 94 7.30 -13.94 -2.04
C ALA A 94 8.74 -13.41 -2.17
N ASP A 95 8.96 -12.44 -3.05
CA ASP A 95 10.24 -11.74 -3.16
C ASP A 95 10.57 -10.92 -1.92
N TYR A 96 9.58 -10.30 -1.30
CA TYR A 96 9.74 -9.62 -0.01
C TYR A 96 10.27 -10.56 1.08
N SER A 97 9.93 -11.85 1.02
CA SER A 97 10.41 -12.84 1.98
C SER A 97 11.93 -13.08 1.94
N LEU A 98 12.59 -12.73 0.84
CA LEU A 98 14.06 -12.74 0.76
C LEU A 98 14.69 -11.69 1.68
N CYS A 99 13.97 -10.61 1.92
CA CYS A 99 14.41 -9.49 2.73
C CYS A 99 13.91 -9.61 4.18
N ASP A 100 12.66 -10.04 4.34
CA ASP A 100 12.01 -10.22 5.63
C ASP A 100 11.31 -11.58 5.68
N LYS A 101 11.94 -12.54 6.31
CA LYS A 101 11.47 -13.93 6.40
C LYS A 101 10.11 -14.08 7.08
N ARG A 102 9.66 -13.08 7.85
CA ARG A 102 8.36 -13.09 8.52
C ARG A 102 7.19 -13.18 7.54
N TYR A 103 7.41 -12.87 6.26
CA TYR A 103 6.40 -13.05 5.20
C TYR A 103 6.26 -14.49 4.70
N CYS A 104 7.24 -15.37 4.89
CA CYS A 104 7.18 -16.74 4.35
C CYS A 104 7.63 -17.86 5.31
N GLU A 105 8.16 -17.56 6.49
CA GLU A 105 8.58 -18.61 7.41
C GLU A 105 7.40 -19.38 7.97
N ASN A 106 7.55 -20.71 7.88
CA ASN A 106 6.53 -21.65 8.31
C ASN A 106 6.25 -21.51 9.81
N ILE A 107 5.03 -21.25 10.08
CA ILE A 107 4.42 -21.04 11.38
C ILE A 107 4.43 -22.31 12.24
N THR A 108 4.69 -23.48 11.65
CA THR A 108 4.72 -24.76 12.36
C THR A 108 5.95 -24.93 13.27
N ASN A 109 7.00 -24.13 13.08
CA ASN A 109 8.21 -24.20 13.90
C ASN A 109 8.21 -23.28 15.13
N ASN A 110 7.05 -22.82 15.59
CA ASN A 110 6.84 -21.97 16.77
C ASN A 110 7.59 -20.62 16.81
N GLU A 111 8.41 -20.32 15.81
CA GLU A 111 9.19 -19.08 15.73
C GLU A 111 8.68 -18.10 14.67
N GLY A 112 7.71 -18.52 13.83
CA GLY A 112 7.16 -17.70 12.77
C GLY A 112 6.31 -16.55 13.33
N ASN A 113 6.64 -15.33 12.97
CA ASN A 113 5.95 -14.15 13.47
C ASN A 113 4.69 -13.84 12.65
N ARG A 114 3.59 -14.58 12.94
CA ARG A 114 2.25 -14.31 12.38
C ARG A 114 1.78 -12.87 12.64
N PHE A 115 2.42 -12.19 13.56
CA PHE A 115 2.01 -10.85 13.96
C PHE A 115 2.15 -9.83 12.82
N VAL A 116 3.19 -9.94 12.00
CA VAL A 116 3.34 -9.08 10.82
C VAL A 116 2.23 -9.36 9.81
N LEU A 117 2.00 -10.62 9.46
CA LEU A 117 0.96 -11.00 8.51
C LEU A 117 -0.45 -10.62 9.01
N LEU A 118 -0.74 -10.85 10.30
CA LEU A 118 -2.00 -10.45 10.90
C LEU A 118 -2.15 -8.93 10.90
N GLY A 119 -1.09 -8.19 11.18
CA GLY A 119 -1.06 -6.73 11.11
C GLY A 119 -1.40 -6.23 9.71
N GLU A 120 -0.79 -6.80 8.67
CA GLU A 120 -1.06 -6.47 7.27
C GLU A 120 -2.54 -6.72 6.89
N ILE A 121 -3.11 -7.85 7.31
CA ILE A 121 -4.50 -8.21 7.02
C ILE A 121 -5.47 -7.22 7.70
N ILE A 122 -5.30 -6.95 8.99
CA ILE A 122 -6.14 -6.01 9.74
C ILE A 122 -6.02 -4.60 9.15
N HIS A 123 -4.80 -4.19 8.85
CA HIS A 123 -4.51 -2.94 8.17
C HIS A 123 -5.25 -2.83 6.84
N SER A 124 -5.12 -3.84 5.99
CA SER A 124 -5.74 -3.84 4.66
C SER A 124 -7.25 -3.77 4.73
N LEU A 125 -7.90 -4.49 5.66
CA LEU A 125 -9.34 -4.41 5.89
C LEU A 125 -9.78 -2.99 6.25
N PHE A 126 -9.09 -2.35 7.20
CA PHE A 126 -9.40 -0.98 7.60
C PHE A 126 -9.18 0.01 6.45
N CYS A 127 -8.06 -0.12 5.75
CA CYS A 127 -7.69 0.78 4.66
C CYS A 127 -8.61 0.67 3.45
N ILE A 128 -9.13 -0.52 3.12
CA ILE A 128 -10.15 -0.69 2.08
C ILE A 128 -11.41 0.12 2.43
N VAL A 129 -11.87 0.03 3.68
CA VAL A 129 -13.05 0.79 4.11
C VAL A 129 -12.81 2.29 3.98
N MET A 130 -11.68 2.79 4.49
CA MET A 130 -11.37 4.22 4.46
C MET A 130 -11.17 4.76 3.03
N THR A 131 -10.46 4.04 2.18
CA THR A 131 -10.26 4.44 0.78
C THR A 131 -11.56 4.40 -0.01
N THR A 132 -12.44 3.42 0.27
CA THR A 132 -13.77 3.35 -0.34
C THR A 132 -14.64 4.54 0.09
N ILE A 133 -14.60 4.95 1.36
CA ILE A 133 -15.32 6.14 1.86
C ILE A 133 -14.80 7.41 1.15
N ILE A 134 -13.48 7.57 1.03
CA ILE A 134 -12.89 8.73 0.35
C ILE A 134 -13.36 8.78 -1.11
N LEU A 135 -13.28 7.67 -1.84
CA LEU A 135 -13.73 7.59 -3.23
C LEU A 135 -15.24 7.84 -3.35
N TYR A 136 -16.04 7.32 -2.43
CA TYR A 136 -17.47 7.61 -2.37
C TYR A 136 -17.74 9.10 -2.27
N PHE A 137 -17.02 9.84 -1.42
CA PHE A 137 -17.17 11.29 -1.30
C PHE A 137 -16.83 12.02 -2.61
N TYR A 138 -15.84 11.55 -3.36
CA TYR A 138 -15.55 12.12 -4.68
C TYR A 138 -16.67 11.85 -5.70
N PHE A 139 -17.13 10.62 -5.81
CA PHE A 139 -18.13 10.24 -6.81
C PHE A 139 -19.50 10.90 -6.56
N PHE A 140 -19.84 11.19 -5.33
CA PHE A 140 -21.11 11.81 -4.94
C PHE A 140 -20.98 13.30 -4.62
N ASN A 141 -19.86 13.94 -4.98
CA ASN A 141 -19.63 15.38 -4.82
C ASN A 141 -19.89 15.89 -3.39
N PHE A 142 -19.42 15.17 -2.37
CA PHE A 142 -19.48 15.65 -0.99
C PHE A 142 -18.60 16.88 -0.79
N ASN A 143 -18.85 17.63 0.28
CA ASN A 143 -18.04 18.76 0.66
C ASN A 143 -16.57 18.33 0.86
N GLU A 144 -15.64 19.10 0.34
CA GLU A 144 -14.18 18.83 0.41
C GLU A 144 -13.68 18.63 1.85
N LEU A 145 -14.35 19.24 2.85
CA LEU A 145 -14.01 19.03 4.26
C LEU A 145 -14.06 17.55 4.65
N TYR A 146 -15.08 16.80 4.21
CA TYR A 146 -15.19 15.36 4.49
C TYR A 146 -14.08 14.57 3.80
N ILE A 147 -13.70 14.98 2.59
CA ILE A 147 -12.59 14.36 1.85
C ILE A 147 -11.27 14.59 2.61
N TYR A 148 -10.98 15.83 3.01
CA TYR A 148 -9.75 16.15 3.74
C TYR A 148 -9.69 15.41 5.08
N LEU A 149 -10.76 15.44 5.89
CA LEU A 149 -10.79 14.75 7.17
C LEU A 149 -10.56 13.23 7.03
N SER A 150 -11.27 12.60 6.11
CA SER A 150 -11.12 11.15 5.88
C SER A 150 -9.74 10.80 5.36
N ALA A 151 -9.18 11.62 4.46
CA ALA A 151 -7.84 11.42 3.92
C ALA A 151 -6.75 11.61 4.97
N ILE A 152 -6.89 12.58 5.89
CA ILE A 152 -5.95 12.79 6.99
C ILE A 152 -5.98 11.60 7.94
N ILE A 153 -7.18 11.13 8.34
CA ILE A 153 -7.32 9.95 9.22
C ILE A 153 -6.68 8.73 8.57
N PHE A 154 -7.02 8.46 7.31
CA PHE A 154 -6.46 7.37 6.54
C PHE A 154 -4.92 7.45 6.47
N SER A 155 -4.39 8.62 6.10
CA SER A 155 -2.95 8.86 5.98
C SER A 155 -2.21 8.74 7.32
N ALA A 156 -2.82 9.19 8.42
CA ALA A 156 -2.23 9.06 9.76
C ALA A 156 -2.09 7.59 10.17
N ILE A 157 -3.09 6.77 9.84
CA ILE A 157 -3.06 5.32 10.13
C ILE A 157 -2.01 4.63 9.24
N GLN A 158 -1.96 4.94 7.94
CA GLN A 158 -0.91 4.40 7.06
C GLN A 158 0.49 4.75 7.58
N PHE A 159 0.71 6.01 7.95
CA PHE A 159 1.99 6.44 8.48
C PHE A 159 2.35 5.73 9.79
N ALA A 160 1.40 5.62 10.73
CA ALA A 160 1.62 4.90 11.97
C ALA A 160 2.00 3.43 11.76
N LEU A 161 1.39 2.78 10.76
CA LEU A 161 1.65 1.38 10.46
C LEU A 161 3.00 1.15 9.79
N ILE A 162 3.42 2.03 8.89
CA ILE A 162 4.77 1.92 8.33
C ILE A 162 5.85 2.17 9.40
N VAL A 163 5.62 3.11 10.32
CA VAL A 163 6.52 3.32 11.47
C VAL A 163 6.55 2.08 12.36
N TRP A 164 5.39 1.49 12.65
CA TRP A 164 5.32 0.24 13.40
C TRP A 164 6.04 -0.92 12.70
N TYR A 165 5.86 -1.08 11.39
CA TYR A 165 6.57 -2.09 10.61
C TYR A 165 8.08 -1.88 10.69
N LEU A 166 8.58 -0.67 10.45
CA LEU A 166 10.01 -0.37 10.54
C LEU A 166 10.55 -0.60 11.96
N ALA A 167 9.80 -0.21 12.99
CA ALA A 167 10.17 -0.49 14.38
C ALA A 167 10.25 -2.00 14.65
N SER A 168 9.30 -2.79 14.14
CA SER A 168 9.32 -4.25 14.27
C SER A 168 10.53 -4.88 13.57
N VAL A 169 10.96 -4.32 12.44
CA VAL A 169 12.20 -4.74 11.76
C VAL A 169 13.42 -4.52 12.67
N PHE A 170 13.54 -3.35 13.28
CA PHE A 170 14.66 -3.06 14.19
C PHE A 170 14.67 -3.94 15.44
N LEU A 171 13.50 -4.28 15.97
CA LEU A 171 13.38 -5.15 17.15
C LEU A 171 13.65 -6.63 16.83
N GLU A 172 13.39 -7.05 15.60
CA GLU A 172 13.45 -8.44 15.18
C GLU A 172 14.43 -8.67 14.01
N MET A 173 15.59 -8.02 14.07
CA MET A 173 16.62 -8.07 13.03
C MET A 173 17.06 -9.49 12.62
N LYS A 174 16.86 -10.50 13.49
CA LYS A 174 17.18 -11.91 13.19
C LYS A 174 16.39 -12.48 12.00
N PHE A 175 15.23 -11.90 11.69
CA PHE A 175 14.38 -12.31 10.57
C PHE A 175 14.66 -11.52 9.28
N VAL A 176 15.48 -10.48 9.36
CA VAL A 176 15.73 -9.55 8.28
C VAL A 176 17.11 -9.77 7.69
N ASN A 177 17.18 -9.88 6.38
CA ASN A 177 18.46 -9.92 5.68
C ASN A 177 18.97 -8.49 5.47
N ASN A 178 19.94 -8.06 6.25
CA ASN A 178 20.48 -6.71 6.22
C ASN A 178 20.98 -6.28 4.84
N GLU A 179 21.59 -7.17 4.08
CA GLU A 179 22.15 -6.84 2.77
C GLU A 179 21.07 -6.55 1.72
N GLN A 180 19.92 -7.20 1.87
CA GLN A 180 18.81 -7.12 0.89
C GLN A 180 17.68 -6.18 1.35
N PHE A 181 17.60 -5.86 2.64
CA PHE A 181 16.51 -5.06 3.18
C PHE A 181 16.57 -3.58 2.76
N TRP A 182 17.76 -2.99 2.72
CA TRP A 182 17.93 -1.56 2.46
C TRP A 182 17.61 -1.18 1.02
N PHE A 183 17.72 -2.13 0.10
CA PHE A 183 17.39 -1.92 -1.30
C PHE A 183 16.90 -3.25 -1.91
N PRO A 184 15.72 -3.39 -2.44
CA PRO A 184 14.68 -2.43 -2.79
C PRO A 184 13.57 -2.19 -1.75
N PRO A 185 13.37 -3.00 -0.67
CA PRO A 185 12.18 -2.87 0.18
C PRO A 185 12.00 -1.49 0.82
N LEU A 186 13.08 -0.89 1.32
CA LEU A 186 13.00 0.46 1.90
C LEU A 186 12.55 1.48 0.84
N LEU A 187 13.09 1.39 -0.37
CA LEU A 187 12.72 2.30 -1.47
C LEU A 187 11.24 2.18 -1.83
N TRP A 188 10.72 0.96 -1.87
CA TRP A 188 9.31 0.72 -2.17
C TRP A 188 8.36 1.20 -1.07
N ASN A 189 8.83 1.28 0.18
CA ASN A 189 8.07 1.81 1.29
C ASN A 189 8.06 3.35 1.38
N LEU A 190 8.95 4.05 0.66
CA LEU A 190 9.00 5.52 0.68
C LEU A 190 7.68 6.21 0.29
N PRO A 191 6.92 5.78 -0.73
CA PRO A 191 5.63 6.37 -1.05
C PRO A 191 4.64 6.33 0.13
N TRP A 192 4.65 5.26 0.93
CA TRP A 192 3.79 5.09 2.12
C TRP A 192 4.20 5.99 3.31
N VAL A 193 5.37 6.61 3.23
CA VAL A 193 5.81 7.64 4.19
C VAL A 193 5.52 9.04 3.63
N ILE A 194 5.97 9.30 2.41
CA ILE A 194 5.98 10.65 1.83
C ILE A 194 4.56 11.12 1.50
N ILE A 195 3.74 10.28 0.84
CA ILE A 195 2.41 10.69 0.41
C ILE A 195 1.46 10.89 1.59
N PRO A 196 1.40 10.00 2.60
CA PRO A 196 0.61 10.25 3.80
C PRO A 196 1.02 11.52 4.54
N LEU A 197 2.31 11.79 4.72
CA LEU A 197 2.78 13.03 5.36
C LEU A 197 2.38 14.27 4.57
N TYR A 198 2.50 14.22 3.25
CA TYR A 198 2.03 15.29 2.36
C TYR A 198 0.54 15.56 2.54
N ILE A 199 -0.30 14.51 2.53
CA ILE A 199 -1.75 14.63 2.69
C ILE A 199 -2.10 15.20 4.07
N ILE A 200 -1.46 14.72 5.14
CA ILE A 200 -1.71 15.24 6.49
C ILE A 200 -1.36 16.72 6.56
N TYR A 201 -0.17 17.10 6.13
CA TYR A 201 0.30 18.48 6.23
C TYR A 201 -0.59 19.45 5.45
N TYR A 202 -0.78 19.21 4.17
CA TYR A 202 -1.57 20.09 3.32
C TYR A 202 -3.07 19.98 3.58
N GLY A 203 -3.57 18.81 3.96
CA GLY A 203 -4.98 18.63 4.34
C GLY A 203 -5.34 19.44 5.58
N LEU A 204 -4.51 19.44 6.61
CA LEU A 204 -4.71 20.30 7.78
C LEU A 204 -4.68 21.78 7.41
N PHE A 205 -3.78 22.19 6.52
CA PHE A 205 -3.71 23.57 6.05
C PHE A 205 -4.96 24.00 5.31
N GLU A 206 -5.53 23.15 4.46
CA GLU A 206 -6.79 23.46 3.76
C GLU A 206 -8.00 23.48 4.71
N ILE A 207 -8.06 22.59 5.69
CA ILE A 207 -9.14 22.62 6.73
C ILE A 207 -9.10 23.94 7.50
N CYS A 208 -7.92 24.44 7.85
CA CYS A 208 -7.78 25.72 8.56
C CYS A 208 -8.27 26.93 7.73
N LYS A 209 -8.31 26.82 6.40
CA LYS A 209 -8.87 27.89 5.52
C LYS A 209 -10.38 27.84 5.40
N ILE A 210 -11.01 26.71 5.68
CA ILE A 210 -12.45 26.56 5.60
C ILE A 210 -13.04 27.34 6.78
N LYS A 211 -13.58 28.54 6.51
CA LYS A 211 -14.35 29.29 7.50
C LYS A 211 -15.57 28.45 7.88
N LEU A 212 -15.64 28.04 9.14
CA LEU A 212 -16.88 27.51 9.69
C LEU A 212 -17.95 28.58 9.49
N PRO A 213 -19.15 28.22 8.99
CA PRO A 213 -20.22 29.19 8.88
C PRO A 213 -20.47 29.80 10.27
N ASP A 214 -20.66 31.13 10.32
CA ASP A 214 -20.81 31.94 11.55
C ASP A 214 -22.04 31.55 12.42
N THR A 215 -22.62 30.40 12.21
CA THR A 215 -23.88 29.92 12.82
C THR A 215 -23.65 28.93 13.98
N VAL A 216 -22.56 29.03 14.71
CA VAL A 216 -22.49 28.44 16.05
C VAL A 216 -22.16 29.55 17.04
N SER A 217 -23.08 30.51 17.20
CA SER A 217 -23.20 31.23 18.45
C SER A 217 -23.95 30.28 19.43
N LEU A 218 -23.19 29.68 20.32
CA LEU A 218 -23.72 29.01 21.50
C LEU A 218 -24.51 30.00 22.37
#